data_0e975ffe8927f4586b9022cd698be3bc
#
_entry.id   0e975ffe8927f4586b9022cd698be3bc
#
_cell.length_a   1.000
_cell.length_b   1.000
_cell.length_c   1.000
_cell.angle_alpha   90.00
_cell.angle_beta   90.00
_cell.angle_gamma   90.00
#
_symmetry.space_group_name_H-M   'P 1'
#
loop_
_entity.id
_entity.type
_entity.pdbx_description
1 polymer ?
#
loop_
_entity_poly.entity_id
_entity_poly.type
_entity_poly.pdbx_seq_one_letter_code
_entity_poly.pdbx_strand_id
1 'polypeptide(L)'
;MSVTIDIAGLPAERIVFAPSPLAELCMALHALSQPAHHPRLTSWTTATSASLDPCLADRLLEAEFLWRSSFSDIFMPFAGIPGEAGLPAATLAEELDVLDRLDDERFVGAALEHCRLALYNEGGGPSPLKDPVARARALELAAARGPRQLEFSVRLLDDTAAVRVWLRRLLEDCDAAFFAQTWERLEPGQSADARHKAELLRRKGLAAALKDVSTALSVDEGLTTITADKMVHGTATATDPRIGSGLVFVPTNFGWPHLLVLHAPDWRPVVHYPLGTPEPASGPGSVELLRLRMEALAHPMRMMLCRSLARAPYTTSELANVHGITAPEVSRHLAVLKRAGLMHTRRQGRYAQHQLDLGTVARIGSDFIEGILR
;
A
#
# COMPACT_ATOMS: atom_id res chain seq x y z
N MET A 1 -20.00 16.82 -3.21
CA MET A 1 -18.89 16.56 -4.16
C MET A 1 -18.84 15.06 -4.38
N SER A 2 -18.62 14.60 -5.61
CA SER A 2 -18.64 13.16 -5.91
C SER A 2 -17.82 12.83 -7.15
N VAL A 3 -17.35 11.59 -7.24
CA VAL A 3 -16.88 11.00 -8.47
C VAL A 3 -17.98 10.11 -9.04
N THR A 4 -18.30 10.29 -10.31
CA THR A 4 -19.34 9.51 -11.00
C THR A 4 -18.71 8.61 -12.06
N ILE A 5 -19.21 7.37 -12.16
CA ILE A 5 -18.80 6.40 -13.17
C ILE A 5 -20.02 6.06 -14.00
N ASP A 6 -19.99 6.44 -15.26
CA ASP A 6 -21.00 6.03 -16.24
C ASP A 6 -20.81 4.54 -16.58
N ILE A 7 -21.85 3.75 -16.30
CA ILE A 7 -21.93 2.31 -16.57
C ILE A 7 -23.08 1.97 -17.51
N ALA A 8 -23.66 2.97 -18.19
CA ALA A 8 -24.75 2.74 -19.14
C ALA A 8 -24.32 1.74 -20.22
N GLY A 9 -25.08 0.66 -20.37
CA GLY A 9 -24.79 -0.41 -21.31
C GLY A 9 -23.62 -1.34 -20.95
N LEU A 10 -23.03 -1.21 -19.75
CA LEU A 10 -21.98 -2.12 -19.28
C LEU A 10 -22.60 -3.47 -18.90
N PRO A 11 -22.17 -4.60 -19.53
CA PRO A 11 -22.62 -5.93 -19.12
C PRO A 11 -22.15 -6.26 -17.67
N ALA A 12 -23.01 -6.96 -16.92
CA ALA A 12 -22.69 -7.30 -15.53
C ALA A 12 -21.40 -8.12 -15.38
N GLU A 13 -21.06 -8.92 -16.38
CA GLU A 13 -19.81 -9.72 -16.44
C GLU A 13 -18.55 -8.87 -16.58
N ARG A 14 -18.72 -7.59 -16.94
CA ARG A 14 -17.64 -6.60 -17.02
C ARG A 14 -17.45 -5.81 -15.74
N ILE A 15 -18.26 -6.06 -14.72
CA ILE A 15 -18.08 -5.57 -13.35
C ILE A 15 -17.39 -6.69 -12.57
N VAL A 16 -16.10 -6.52 -12.25
CA VAL A 16 -15.27 -7.57 -11.70
C VAL A 16 -14.73 -7.16 -10.33
N PHE A 17 -14.67 -8.11 -9.40
CA PHE A 17 -13.99 -7.99 -8.11
C PHE A 17 -12.75 -8.88 -8.16
N ALA A 18 -11.56 -8.30 -7.99
CA ALA A 18 -10.31 -9.06 -8.04
C ALA A 18 -9.21 -8.37 -7.21
N PRO A 19 -8.41 -9.13 -6.46
CA PRO A 19 -7.22 -8.58 -5.81
C PRO A 19 -6.17 -8.17 -6.85
N SER A 20 -5.32 -7.20 -6.50
CA SER A 20 -4.18 -6.75 -7.29
C SER A 20 -2.96 -6.61 -6.39
N PRO A 21 -1.91 -7.42 -6.58
CA PRO A 21 -0.70 -7.34 -5.78
C PRO A 21 0.02 -6.00 -5.93
N LEU A 22 0.04 -5.40 -7.11
CA LEU A 22 0.69 -4.10 -7.32
C LEU A 22 -0.09 -2.95 -6.68
N ALA A 23 -1.42 -2.97 -6.76
CA ALA A 23 -2.25 -1.99 -6.05
C ALA A 23 -2.11 -2.11 -4.53
N GLU A 24 -2.03 -3.34 -4.00
CA GLU A 24 -1.80 -3.57 -2.57
C GLU A 24 -0.40 -3.14 -2.12
N LEU A 25 0.64 -3.38 -2.94
CA LEU A 25 1.98 -2.86 -2.69
C LEU A 25 1.99 -1.33 -2.64
N CYS A 26 1.27 -0.66 -3.55
CA CYS A 26 1.11 0.80 -3.51
C CYS A 26 0.51 1.28 -2.18
N MET A 27 -0.54 0.61 -1.69
CA MET A 27 -1.14 0.96 -0.40
C MET A 27 -0.23 0.67 0.78
N ALA A 28 0.56 -0.40 0.73
CA ALA A 28 1.59 -0.69 1.73
C ALA A 28 2.67 0.40 1.76
N LEU A 29 3.14 0.85 0.59
CA LEU A 29 4.09 1.96 0.46
C LEU A 29 3.49 3.29 0.95
N HIS A 30 2.21 3.54 0.66
CA HIS A 30 1.49 4.69 1.22
C HIS A 30 1.44 4.65 2.75
N ALA A 31 1.09 3.52 3.33
CA ALA A 31 1.06 3.36 4.77
C ALA A 31 2.43 3.57 5.43
N LEU A 32 3.53 3.14 4.79
CA LEU A 32 4.90 3.41 5.23
C LEU A 32 5.25 4.91 5.16
N SER A 33 4.81 5.61 4.11
CA SER A 33 5.09 7.04 3.92
C SER A 33 4.19 7.95 4.75
N GLN A 34 2.96 7.50 5.08
CA GLN A 34 1.96 8.25 5.81
C GLN A 34 1.38 7.46 7.00
N PRO A 35 2.19 7.00 7.95
CA PRO A 35 1.73 6.14 9.04
C PRO A 35 0.65 6.78 9.92
N ALA A 36 0.59 8.11 9.98
CA ALA A 36 -0.45 8.85 10.69
C ALA A 36 -1.86 8.69 10.09
N HIS A 37 -1.96 8.38 8.78
CA HIS A 37 -3.24 8.06 8.14
C HIS A 37 -3.75 6.66 8.49
N HIS A 38 -2.86 5.79 8.96
CA HIS A 38 -3.12 4.37 9.18
C HIS A 38 -2.79 3.93 10.62
N PRO A 39 -3.46 4.49 11.65
CA PRO A 39 -3.12 4.19 13.04
C PRO A 39 -3.23 2.69 13.39
N ARG A 40 -4.11 1.96 12.70
CA ARG A 40 -4.26 0.50 12.86
C ARG A 40 -3.06 -0.29 12.34
N LEU A 41 -2.24 0.30 11.48
CA LEU A 41 -1.07 -0.32 10.89
C LEU A 41 0.25 0.07 11.59
N THR A 42 0.20 0.80 12.69
CA THR A 42 1.38 1.32 13.40
C THR A 42 2.42 0.24 13.71
N SER A 43 1.96 -0.95 14.14
CA SER A 43 2.84 -2.07 14.41
C SER A 43 3.58 -2.54 13.16
N TRP A 44 2.85 -2.73 12.08
CA TRP A 44 3.41 -3.18 10.80
C TRP A 44 4.36 -2.13 10.19
N THR A 45 3.93 -0.87 10.13
CA THR A 45 4.75 0.23 9.58
C THR A 45 6.04 0.42 10.36
N THR A 46 5.97 0.37 11.70
CA THR A 46 7.16 0.48 12.56
C THR A 46 8.12 -0.69 12.34
N ALA A 47 7.62 -1.92 12.32
CA ALA A 47 8.45 -3.11 12.12
C ALA A 47 9.10 -3.12 10.74
N THR A 48 8.32 -2.83 9.69
CA THR A 48 8.82 -2.80 8.32
C THR A 48 9.84 -1.70 8.13
N SER A 49 9.57 -0.46 8.56
CA SER A 49 10.53 0.64 8.45
C SER A 49 11.85 0.36 9.19
N ALA A 50 11.78 -0.30 10.35
CA ALA A 50 12.98 -0.66 11.11
C ALA A 50 13.80 -1.79 10.46
N SER A 51 13.21 -2.60 9.59
CA SER A 51 13.85 -3.73 8.92
C SER A 51 14.34 -3.41 7.51
N LEU A 52 13.97 -2.26 6.94
CA LEU A 52 14.41 -1.86 5.60
C LEU A 52 15.93 -1.69 5.54
N ASP A 53 16.50 -2.16 4.44
CA ASP A 53 17.85 -1.81 4.06
C ASP A 53 17.97 -0.30 3.82
N PRO A 54 19.02 0.40 4.32
CA PRO A 54 19.15 1.84 4.13
C PRO A 54 19.13 2.29 2.67
N CYS A 55 19.74 1.54 1.75
CA CYS A 55 19.74 1.89 0.33
C CYS A 55 18.34 1.76 -0.29
N LEU A 56 17.56 0.77 0.13
CA LEU A 56 16.17 0.65 -0.29
C LEU A 56 15.32 1.80 0.27
N ALA A 57 15.52 2.15 1.55
CA ALA A 57 14.80 3.26 2.18
C ALA A 57 15.07 4.59 1.47
N ASP A 58 16.34 4.86 1.08
CA ASP A 58 16.70 6.08 0.32
C ASP A 58 16.03 6.11 -1.06
N ARG A 59 16.03 4.97 -1.79
CA ARG A 59 15.35 4.89 -3.09
C ARG A 59 13.82 5.08 -2.99
N LEU A 60 13.21 4.59 -1.91
CA LEU A 60 11.78 4.84 -1.65
C LEU A 60 11.49 6.34 -1.52
N LEU A 61 12.39 7.11 -0.89
CA LEU A 61 12.24 8.56 -0.77
C LEU A 61 12.34 9.31 -2.11
N GLU A 62 13.02 8.75 -3.11
CA GLU A 62 13.11 9.36 -4.45
C GLU A 62 11.77 9.39 -5.17
N ALA A 63 10.90 8.40 -4.94
CA ALA A 63 9.63 8.22 -5.63
C ALA A 63 8.40 8.26 -4.71
N GLU A 64 8.57 8.62 -3.43
CA GLU A 64 7.49 8.55 -2.44
C GLU A 64 6.20 9.29 -2.85
N PHE A 65 6.32 10.34 -3.65
CA PHE A 65 5.18 11.12 -4.13
C PHE A 65 4.23 10.32 -5.03
N LEU A 66 4.69 9.21 -5.65
CA LEU A 66 3.84 8.34 -6.47
C LEU A 66 2.75 7.64 -5.65
N TRP A 67 3.01 7.40 -4.37
CA TRP A 67 2.06 6.72 -3.47
C TRP A 67 1.70 7.55 -2.24
N ARG A 68 2.39 8.65 -1.96
CA ARG A 68 2.18 9.45 -0.75
C ARG A 68 0.92 10.30 -0.80
N SER A 69 0.66 10.98 -1.91
CA SER A 69 -0.37 12.03 -1.98
C SER A 69 -1.49 11.74 -2.97
N SER A 70 -1.25 10.99 -4.03
CA SER A 70 -2.16 10.90 -5.17
C SER A 70 -2.44 9.49 -5.65
N PHE A 71 -1.77 8.46 -5.15
CA PHE A 71 -1.96 7.08 -5.60
C PHE A 71 -1.96 7.00 -7.12
N SER A 72 -0.79 7.17 -7.72
CA SER A 72 -0.61 7.19 -9.16
C SER A 72 -1.26 5.99 -9.86
N ASP A 73 -1.95 6.23 -10.95
CA ASP A 73 -2.61 5.22 -11.79
C ASP A 73 -1.64 4.14 -12.28
N ILE A 74 -0.33 4.41 -12.24
CA ILE A 74 0.76 3.48 -12.57
C ILE A 74 0.68 2.15 -11.78
N PHE A 75 0.05 2.15 -10.61
CA PHE A 75 -0.13 0.96 -9.78
C PHE A 75 -1.35 0.11 -10.13
N MET A 76 -2.10 0.52 -11.16
CA MET A 76 -3.23 -0.25 -11.72
C MET A 76 -3.10 -0.34 -13.24
N PRO A 77 -1.96 -0.82 -13.76
CA PRO A 77 -1.62 -0.74 -15.19
C PRO A 77 -2.61 -1.53 -16.07
N PHE A 78 -3.22 -2.60 -15.54
CA PHE A 78 -4.23 -3.37 -16.23
C PHE A 78 -5.42 -2.53 -16.73
N ALA A 79 -5.73 -1.43 -16.05
CA ALA A 79 -6.79 -0.53 -16.45
C ALA A 79 -6.44 0.34 -17.65
N GLY A 80 -5.13 0.54 -17.93
CA GLY A 80 -4.60 1.42 -18.98
C GLY A 80 -4.23 0.73 -20.29
N ILE A 81 -4.38 -0.60 -20.45
CA ILE A 81 -4.05 -1.31 -21.68
C ILE A 81 -5.28 -1.44 -22.59
N PRO A 82 -5.28 -0.79 -23.78
CA PRO A 82 -6.38 -0.94 -24.74
C PRO A 82 -6.49 -2.36 -25.30
N GLY A 83 -7.72 -2.80 -25.57
CA GLY A 83 -7.99 -4.09 -26.21
C GLY A 83 -7.83 -5.32 -25.33
N GLU A 84 -7.36 -5.18 -24.11
CA GLU A 84 -7.26 -6.26 -23.12
C GLU A 84 -8.50 -6.34 -22.22
N ALA A 85 -8.58 -7.42 -21.42
CA ALA A 85 -9.70 -7.61 -20.48
C ALA A 85 -9.73 -6.55 -19.36
N GLY A 86 -8.60 -5.91 -19.08
CA GLY A 86 -8.48 -4.90 -18.04
C GLY A 86 -8.61 -5.46 -16.63
N LEU A 87 -8.04 -6.63 -16.38
CA LEU A 87 -8.09 -7.33 -15.11
C LEU A 87 -6.71 -7.37 -14.46
N PRO A 88 -6.64 -7.34 -13.11
CA PRO A 88 -5.42 -7.60 -12.39
C PRO A 88 -4.85 -8.98 -12.73
N ALA A 89 -3.53 -9.11 -12.67
CA ALA A 89 -2.86 -10.41 -12.78
C ALA A 89 -2.76 -11.11 -11.41
N ALA A 90 -2.38 -12.38 -11.41
CA ALA A 90 -2.32 -13.19 -10.20
C ALA A 90 -1.10 -12.87 -9.33
N THR A 91 0.01 -12.46 -9.93
CA THR A 91 1.28 -12.20 -9.26
C THR A 91 1.77 -10.78 -9.51
N LEU A 92 2.61 -10.27 -8.59
CA LEU A 92 3.23 -8.96 -8.77
C LEU A 92 4.11 -8.90 -10.01
N ALA A 93 4.86 -9.97 -10.31
CA ALA A 93 5.70 -10.04 -11.49
C ALA A 93 4.89 -9.89 -12.79
N GLU A 94 3.75 -10.56 -12.89
CA GLU A 94 2.84 -10.41 -14.05
C GLU A 94 2.26 -9.00 -14.14
N GLU A 95 1.90 -8.35 -13.03
CA GLU A 95 1.43 -6.96 -13.05
C GLU A 95 2.54 -5.97 -13.41
N LEU A 96 3.78 -6.22 -13.04
CA LEU A 96 4.94 -5.45 -13.48
C LEU A 96 5.19 -5.64 -15.00
N ASP A 97 4.94 -6.84 -15.54
CA ASP A 97 4.97 -7.06 -16.99
C ASP A 97 3.84 -6.28 -17.70
N VAL A 98 2.67 -6.15 -17.10
CA VAL A 98 1.60 -5.27 -17.60
C VAL A 98 2.02 -3.80 -17.55
N LEU A 99 2.67 -3.37 -16.47
CA LEU A 99 3.21 -2.02 -16.33
C LEU A 99 4.20 -1.68 -17.46
N ASP A 100 5.08 -2.63 -17.81
CA ASP A 100 6.06 -2.44 -18.90
C ASP A 100 5.41 -2.34 -20.29
N ARG A 101 4.18 -2.82 -20.47
CA ARG A 101 3.42 -2.73 -21.73
C ARG A 101 2.64 -1.43 -21.89
N LEU A 102 2.51 -0.59 -20.85
CA LEU A 102 1.94 0.74 -21.02
C LEU A 102 2.78 1.54 -22.01
N ASP A 103 2.14 2.22 -22.94
CA ASP A 103 2.85 3.19 -23.79
C ASP A 103 3.44 4.33 -22.94
N ASP A 104 4.45 5.01 -23.46
CA ASP A 104 5.16 6.04 -22.71
C ASP A 104 4.27 7.23 -22.32
N GLU A 105 3.26 7.57 -23.11
CA GLU A 105 2.35 8.66 -22.80
C GLU A 105 1.48 8.32 -21.58
N ARG A 106 0.94 7.09 -21.54
CA ARG A 106 0.17 6.61 -20.37
C ARG A 106 1.05 6.47 -19.14
N PHE A 107 2.24 5.88 -19.31
CA PHE A 107 3.18 5.71 -18.20
C PHE A 107 3.57 7.07 -17.59
N VAL A 108 3.98 8.03 -18.41
CA VAL A 108 4.34 9.38 -17.98
C VAL A 108 3.13 10.12 -17.43
N GLY A 109 1.97 10.00 -18.10
CA GLY A 109 0.73 10.60 -17.63
C GLY A 109 0.33 10.11 -16.24
N ALA A 110 0.40 8.81 -15.99
CA ALA A 110 0.12 8.20 -14.71
C ALA A 110 1.15 8.60 -13.63
N ALA A 111 2.45 8.57 -13.95
CA ALA A 111 3.50 8.97 -13.02
C ALA A 111 3.46 10.46 -12.65
N LEU A 112 2.97 11.32 -13.54
CA LEU A 112 2.81 12.77 -13.32
C LEU A 112 1.39 13.17 -12.87
N GLU A 113 0.53 12.23 -12.55
CA GLU A 113 -0.86 12.51 -12.16
C GLU A 113 -0.97 13.57 -11.07
N HIS A 114 -0.14 13.51 -10.06
CA HIS A 114 -0.09 14.50 -8.99
C HIS A 114 0.24 15.92 -9.46
N CYS A 115 0.93 16.08 -10.62
CA CYS A 115 1.11 17.36 -11.28
C CYS A 115 -0.12 17.78 -12.08
N ARG A 116 -0.95 16.81 -12.48
CA ARG A 116 -2.12 17.01 -13.33
C ARG A 116 -3.43 17.14 -12.55
N LEU A 117 -3.48 16.85 -11.24
CA LEU A 117 -4.70 16.96 -10.44
C LEU A 117 -5.40 18.34 -10.58
N ALA A 118 -4.64 19.40 -10.85
CA ALA A 118 -5.20 20.71 -11.20
C ALA A 118 -5.75 20.77 -12.63
N LEU A 119 -5.35 19.83 -13.50
CA LEU A 119 -5.70 19.78 -14.93
C LEU A 119 -6.77 18.71 -15.22
N TYR A 120 -7.02 17.75 -14.34
CA TYR A 120 -8.09 16.76 -14.50
C TYR A 120 -9.48 17.38 -14.61
N ASN A 121 -9.69 18.54 -14.00
CA ASN A 121 -10.93 19.31 -14.15
C ASN A 121 -11.09 19.94 -15.54
N GLU A 122 -10.06 19.93 -16.39
CA GLU A 122 -10.03 20.57 -17.71
C GLU A 122 -10.00 19.57 -18.89
N GLY A 123 -10.21 18.28 -18.64
CA GLY A 123 -10.43 17.29 -19.71
C GLY A 123 -9.21 16.86 -20.51
N GLY A 124 -8.09 16.61 -19.85
CA GLY A 124 -6.92 15.96 -20.47
C GLY A 124 -6.16 16.86 -21.44
N GLY A 125 -5.10 17.51 -20.96
CA GLY A 125 -4.19 18.30 -21.79
C GLY A 125 -3.26 17.42 -22.65
N PRO A 126 -2.51 18.03 -23.59
CA PRO A 126 -1.53 17.33 -24.40
C PRO A 126 -0.44 16.66 -23.53
N SER A 127 0.14 15.59 -24.06
CA SER A 127 1.19 14.83 -23.37
C SER A 127 2.45 15.68 -23.18
N PRO A 128 3.02 15.72 -21.96
CA PRO A 128 4.30 16.40 -21.69
C PRO A 128 5.49 15.84 -22.49
N LEU A 129 5.35 14.67 -23.09
CA LEU A 129 6.35 14.11 -23.99
C LEU A 129 6.33 14.76 -25.37
N LYS A 130 5.18 15.28 -25.81
CA LYS A 130 4.97 15.81 -27.18
C LYS A 130 4.81 17.33 -27.20
N ASP A 131 4.33 17.93 -26.11
CA ASP A 131 4.02 19.34 -26.02
C ASP A 131 4.95 20.07 -25.05
N PRO A 132 5.76 21.03 -25.54
CA PRO A 132 6.70 21.78 -24.69
C PRO A 132 6.02 22.61 -23.59
N VAL A 133 4.80 23.09 -23.82
CA VAL A 133 4.05 23.90 -22.84
C VAL A 133 3.56 23.00 -21.72
N ALA A 134 2.99 21.82 -22.08
CA ALA A 134 2.60 20.82 -21.10
C ALA A 134 3.79 20.32 -20.28
N ARG A 135 4.95 20.12 -20.91
CA ARG A 135 6.21 19.77 -20.25
C ARG A 135 6.65 20.82 -19.24
N ALA A 136 6.72 22.07 -19.67
CA ALA A 136 7.11 23.19 -18.79
C ALA A 136 6.16 23.29 -17.59
N ARG A 137 4.86 23.16 -17.84
CA ARG A 137 3.84 23.19 -16.76
C ARG A 137 3.98 22.02 -15.77
N ALA A 138 4.24 20.80 -16.25
CA ALA A 138 4.46 19.64 -15.38
C ALA A 138 5.69 19.85 -14.49
N LEU A 139 6.79 20.38 -15.03
CA LEU A 139 8.01 20.66 -14.27
C LEU A 139 7.81 21.81 -13.25
N GLU A 140 7.05 22.85 -13.61
CA GLU A 140 6.69 23.94 -12.68
C GLU A 140 5.90 23.38 -11.48
N LEU A 141 4.90 22.55 -11.74
CA LEU A 141 4.09 21.91 -10.68
C LEU A 141 4.92 20.97 -9.82
N ALA A 142 5.86 20.22 -10.42
CA ALA A 142 6.79 19.37 -9.69
C ALA A 142 7.73 20.20 -8.80
N ALA A 143 8.28 21.31 -9.33
CA ALA A 143 9.15 22.23 -8.59
C ALA A 143 8.43 22.83 -7.37
N ALA A 144 7.16 23.20 -7.51
CA ALA A 144 6.35 23.73 -6.42
C ALA A 144 6.16 22.74 -5.25
N ARG A 145 6.36 21.43 -5.50
CA ARG A 145 6.23 20.36 -4.50
C ARG A 145 7.56 19.94 -3.88
N GLY A 146 8.67 20.30 -4.50
CA GLY A 146 9.99 20.07 -3.94
C GLY A 146 11.03 19.53 -4.92
N PRO A 147 12.32 19.60 -4.55
CA PRO A 147 13.43 19.29 -5.46
C PRO A 147 13.45 17.81 -5.90
N ARG A 148 13.13 16.86 -5.03
CA ARG A 148 13.11 15.42 -5.38
C ARG A 148 12.07 15.11 -6.45
N GLN A 149 10.88 15.71 -6.32
CA GLN A 149 9.82 15.52 -7.29
C GLN A 149 10.15 16.17 -8.64
N LEU A 150 10.78 17.35 -8.63
CA LEU A 150 11.28 17.98 -9.84
C LEU A 150 12.35 17.12 -10.52
N GLU A 151 13.34 16.64 -9.77
CA GLU A 151 14.42 15.79 -10.28
C GLU A 151 13.88 14.50 -10.92
N PHE A 152 12.97 13.82 -10.24
CA PHE A 152 12.31 12.65 -10.80
C PHE A 152 11.53 12.97 -12.07
N SER A 153 10.77 14.09 -12.09
CA SER A 153 9.97 14.47 -13.24
C SER A 153 10.85 14.85 -14.45
N VAL A 154 12.00 15.48 -14.22
CA VAL A 154 12.99 15.75 -15.26
C VAL A 154 13.51 14.43 -15.84
N ARG A 155 13.99 13.52 -14.99
CA ARG A 155 14.48 12.19 -15.42
C ARG A 155 13.41 11.42 -16.19
N LEU A 156 12.16 11.41 -15.70
CA LEU A 156 11.05 10.74 -16.35
C LEU A 156 10.79 11.27 -17.77
N LEU A 157 10.85 12.59 -17.95
CA LEU A 157 10.59 13.24 -19.25
C LEU A 157 11.80 13.21 -20.19
N ASP A 158 13.01 13.03 -19.68
CA ASP A 158 14.24 12.94 -20.48
C ASP A 158 14.53 11.50 -20.91
N ASP A 159 14.31 10.54 -20.02
CA ASP A 159 14.55 9.12 -20.27
C ASP A 159 13.50 8.24 -19.57
N THR A 160 12.32 8.18 -20.15
CA THR A 160 11.19 7.38 -19.67
C THR A 160 11.56 5.91 -19.51
N ALA A 161 12.37 5.37 -20.43
CA ALA A 161 12.77 3.95 -20.42
C ALA A 161 13.65 3.63 -19.20
N ALA A 162 14.63 4.48 -18.89
CA ALA A 162 15.48 4.30 -17.72
C ALA A 162 14.68 4.39 -16.41
N VAL A 163 13.74 5.34 -16.32
CA VAL A 163 12.87 5.46 -15.14
C VAL A 163 11.94 4.25 -14.98
N ARG A 164 11.40 3.72 -16.07
CA ARG A 164 10.58 2.49 -16.05
C ARG A 164 11.37 1.30 -15.48
N VAL A 165 12.58 1.08 -15.97
CA VAL A 165 13.46 0.00 -15.47
C VAL A 165 13.82 0.22 -14.00
N TRP A 166 14.13 1.45 -13.62
CA TRP A 166 14.45 1.81 -12.24
C TRP A 166 13.25 1.57 -11.29
N LEU A 167 12.04 2.01 -11.69
CA LEU A 167 10.83 1.83 -10.90
C LEU A 167 10.49 0.33 -10.73
N ARG A 168 10.56 -0.45 -11.82
CA ARG A 168 10.34 -1.90 -11.77
C ARG A 168 11.27 -2.55 -10.74
N ARG A 169 12.56 -2.27 -10.79
CA ARG A 169 13.54 -2.80 -9.83
C ARG A 169 13.25 -2.38 -8.40
N LEU A 170 12.85 -1.13 -8.19
CA LEU A 170 12.45 -0.64 -6.87
C LEU A 170 11.29 -1.47 -6.31
N LEU A 171 10.27 -1.76 -7.11
CA LEU A 171 9.09 -2.53 -6.70
C LEU A 171 9.42 -4.01 -6.47
N GLU A 172 10.28 -4.61 -7.30
CA GLU A 172 10.81 -5.97 -7.11
C GLU A 172 11.63 -6.08 -5.80
N ASP A 173 12.44 -5.08 -5.48
CA ASP A 173 13.20 -5.04 -4.22
C ASP A 173 12.28 -4.86 -3.00
N CYS A 174 11.19 -4.10 -3.12
CA CYS A 174 10.16 -4.01 -2.08
C CYS A 174 9.44 -5.35 -1.87
N ASP A 175 9.15 -6.06 -2.96
CA ASP A 175 8.56 -7.40 -2.89
C ASP A 175 9.46 -8.34 -2.10
N ALA A 176 10.71 -8.44 -2.47
CA ALA A 176 11.71 -9.30 -1.82
C ALA A 176 11.95 -8.90 -0.34
N ALA A 177 11.92 -7.59 -0.03
CA ALA A 177 12.25 -7.10 1.31
C ALA A 177 11.12 -7.32 2.34
N PHE A 178 9.86 -7.11 1.96
CA PHE A 178 8.75 -7.13 2.92
C PHE A 178 7.39 -7.54 2.33
N PHE A 179 7.16 -7.37 1.02
CA PHE A 179 5.82 -7.48 0.50
C PHE A 179 5.42 -8.92 0.17
N ALA A 180 6.28 -9.73 -0.44
CA ALA A 180 5.94 -11.12 -0.83
C ALA A 180 5.34 -11.93 0.32
N GLN A 181 6.02 -11.94 1.48
CA GLN A 181 5.53 -12.64 2.68
C GLN A 181 4.23 -12.02 3.22
N THR A 182 4.05 -10.72 3.06
CA THR A 182 2.82 -10.03 3.48
C THR A 182 1.69 -10.40 2.55
N TRP A 183 1.93 -10.38 1.25
CA TRP A 183 0.96 -10.74 0.22
C TRP A 183 0.44 -12.18 0.37
N GLU A 184 1.32 -13.16 0.56
CA GLU A 184 0.93 -14.55 0.81
C GLU A 184 -0.10 -14.71 1.94
N ARG A 185 -0.05 -13.84 2.95
CA ARG A 185 -0.99 -13.85 4.08
C ARG A 185 -2.30 -13.12 3.79
N LEU A 186 -2.27 -12.09 2.96
CA LEU A 186 -3.41 -11.21 2.71
C LEU A 186 -4.26 -11.68 1.51
N GLU A 187 -3.62 -12.21 0.47
CA GLU A 187 -4.29 -12.62 -0.78
C GLU A 187 -5.49 -13.55 -0.55
N PRO A 188 -5.42 -14.61 0.29
CA PRO A 188 -6.57 -15.49 0.50
C PRO A 188 -7.81 -14.76 1.04
N GLY A 189 -7.61 -13.76 1.92
CA GLY A 189 -8.67 -12.91 2.46
C GLY A 189 -9.26 -11.99 1.40
N GLN A 190 -8.43 -11.34 0.60
CA GLN A 190 -8.85 -10.49 -0.50
C GLN A 190 -9.60 -11.27 -1.58
N SER A 191 -9.11 -12.45 -1.94
CA SER A 191 -9.76 -13.35 -2.88
C SER A 191 -11.11 -13.87 -2.36
N ALA A 192 -11.22 -14.15 -1.06
CA ALA A 192 -12.49 -14.55 -0.45
C ALA A 192 -13.52 -13.41 -0.48
N ASP A 193 -13.11 -12.18 -0.16
CA ASP A 193 -13.95 -10.98 -0.22
C ASP A 193 -14.41 -10.70 -1.66
N ALA A 194 -13.49 -10.75 -2.62
CA ALA A 194 -13.80 -10.55 -4.03
C ALA A 194 -14.84 -11.57 -4.54
N ARG A 195 -14.68 -12.86 -4.20
CA ARG A 195 -15.67 -13.91 -4.52
C ARG A 195 -17.02 -13.65 -3.86
N HIS A 196 -17.03 -13.22 -2.60
CA HIS A 196 -18.27 -12.88 -1.88
C HIS A 196 -19.02 -11.75 -2.59
N LYS A 197 -18.34 -10.67 -2.97
CA LYS A 197 -18.93 -9.51 -3.64
C LYS A 197 -19.39 -9.85 -5.07
N ALA A 198 -18.65 -10.65 -5.80
CA ALA A 198 -19.08 -11.16 -7.11
C ALA A 198 -20.35 -12.00 -7.00
N GLU A 199 -20.46 -12.85 -5.97
CA GLU A 199 -21.66 -13.63 -5.71
C GLU A 199 -22.84 -12.74 -5.28
N LEU A 200 -22.57 -11.70 -4.48
CA LEU A 200 -23.58 -10.72 -4.08
C LEU A 200 -24.13 -9.94 -5.30
N LEU A 201 -23.22 -9.50 -6.20
CA LEU A 201 -23.58 -8.88 -7.48
C LEU A 201 -24.50 -9.79 -8.29
N ARG A 202 -24.12 -11.06 -8.44
CA ARG A 202 -24.88 -12.04 -9.23
C ARG A 202 -26.26 -12.34 -8.63
N ARG A 203 -26.38 -12.46 -7.29
CA ARG A 203 -27.64 -12.86 -6.63
C ARG A 203 -28.55 -11.72 -6.26
N LYS A 204 -28.00 -10.57 -5.84
CA LYS A 204 -28.76 -9.45 -5.28
C LYS A 204 -28.61 -8.17 -6.08
N GLY A 205 -27.82 -8.18 -7.14
CA GLY A 205 -27.60 -7.04 -8.03
C GLY A 205 -26.56 -6.03 -7.54
N LEU A 206 -26.30 -5.03 -8.38
CA LEU A 206 -25.23 -4.07 -8.22
C LEU A 206 -25.37 -3.22 -6.93
N ALA A 207 -26.55 -2.72 -6.65
CA ALA A 207 -26.79 -1.89 -5.46
C ALA A 207 -26.42 -2.60 -4.15
N ALA A 208 -26.71 -3.91 -4.04
CA ALA A 208 -26.36 -4.71 -2.87
C ALA A 208 -24.84 -4.94 -2.78
N ALA A 209 -24.17 -5.18 -3.90
CA ALA A 209 -22.72 -5.35 -3.94
C ALA A 209 -22.00 -4.04 -3.57
N LEU A 210 -22.42 -2.90 -4.10
CA LEU A 210 -21.84 -1.59 -3.79
C LEU A 210 -21.99 -1.22 -2.32
N LYS A 211 -23.16 -1.49 -1.74
CA LYS A 211 -23.38 -1.26 -0.30
C LYS A 211 -22.44 -2.08 0.58
N ASP A 212 -22.09 -3.29 0.16
CA ASP A 212 -21.15 -4.16 0.87
C ASP A 212 -19.70 -3.73 0.67
N VAL A 213 -19.38 -3.06 -0.45
CA VAL A 213 -18.06 -2.45 -0.68
C VAL A 213 -17.86 -1.24 0.22
N SER A 214 -18.79 -0.28 0.18
CA SER A 214 -18.73 0.95 0.98
C SER A 214 -20.07 1.65 1.03
N THR A 215 -20.40 2.24 2.17
CA THR A 215 -21.56 3.14 2.32
C THR A 215 -21.43 4.44 1.52
N ALA A 216 -20.23 4.78 1.06
CA ALA A 216 -19.96 5.94 0.21
C ALA A 216 -20.27 5.66 -1.28
N LEU A 217 -20.60 4.42 -1.66
CA LEU A 217 -20.98 4.05 -3.01
C LEU A 217 -22.48 3.89 -3.15
N SER A 218 -23.02 4.42 -4.22
CA SER A 218 -24.43 4.26 -4.60
C SER A 218 -24.55 4.11 -6.12
N VAL A 219 -25.68 3.59 -6.58
CA VAL A 219 -26.05 3.53 -7.98
C VAL A 219 -27.44 4.12 -8.14
N ASP A 220 -27.67 4.80 -9.26
CA ASP A 220 -28.98 5.36 -9.61
C ASP A 220 -30.02 4.27 -9.89
N GLU A 221 -31.31 4.63 -9.91
CA GLU A 221 -32.42 3.70 -10.16
C GLU A 221 -32.33 3.04 -11.56
N GLY A 222 -31.76 3.76 -12.53
CA GLY A 222 -31.57 3.27 -13.90
C GLY A 222 -30.39 2.33 -14.06
N LEU A 223 -29.58 2.12 -13.03
CA LEU A 223 -28.33 1.37 -13.08
C LEU A 223 -27.37 1.87 -14.18
N THR A 224 -27.34 3.18 -14.38
CA THR A 224 -26.53 3.82 -15.41
C THR A 224 -25.32 4.54 -14.82
N THR A 225 -25.37 4.93 -13.55
CA THR A 225 -24.31 5.74 -12.93
C THR A 225 -24.03 5.28 -11.51
N ILE A 226 -22.78 4.94 -11.26
CA ILE A 226 -22.26 4.76 -9.89
C ILE A 226 -21.74 6.11 -9.39
N THR A 227 -22.12 6.47 -8.17
CA THR A 227 -21.65 7.67 -7.47
C THR A 227 -20.81 7.27 -6.26
N ALA A 228 -19.61 7.78 -6.18
CA ALA A 228 -18.76 7.72 -4.98
C ALA A 228 -18.78 9.07 -4.28
N ASP A 229 -19.28 9.11 -3.03
CA ASP A 229 -19.29 10.33 -2.20
C ASP A 229 -17.85 10.64 -1.77
N LYS A 230 -17.27 11.68 -2.35
CA LYS A 230 -15.88 12.10 -2.14
C LYS A 230 -15.78 13.63 -2.16
N MET A 231 -14.76 14.16 -1.49
CA MET A 231 -14.48 15.61 -1.46
C MET A 231 -13.80 16.14 -2.74
N VAL A 232 -13.89 15.39 -3.83
CA VAL A 232 -13.43 15.79 -5.16
C VAL A 232 -14.54 15.60 -6.18
N HIS A 233 -14.43 16.28 -7.32
CA HIS A 233 -15.28 16.05 -8.49
C HIS A 233 -14.51 15.28 -9.53
N GLY A 234 -15.15 14.32 -10.17
CA GLY A 234 -14.59 13.56 -11.26
C GLY A 234 -15.67 12.77 -12.00
N THR A 235 -15.37 12.43 -13.24
CA THR A 235 -16.23 11.60 -14.09
C THR A 235 -15.37 10.56 -14.80
N ALA A 236 -15.88 9.33 -14.89
CA ALA A 236 -15.27 8.26 -15.68
C ALA A 236 -16.38 7.53 -16.44
N THR A 237 -16.03 6.83 -17.51
CA THR A 237 -16.93 5.92 -18.20
C THR A 237 -16.36 4.52 -18.26
N ALA A 238 -17.18 3.53 -17.96
CA ALA A 238 -16.80 2.12 -18.02
C ALA A 238 -17.03 1.50 -19.41
N THR A 239 -17.52 2.27 -20.36
CA THR A 239 -17.87 1.79 -21.72
C THR A 239 -17.12 2.53 -22.82
N ASP A 240 -15.96 3.16 -22.53
CA ASP A 240 -15.17 3.87 -23.52
C ASP A 240 -14.59 2.88 -24.54
N PRO A 241 -14.98 3.00 -25.84
CA PRO A 241 -14.51 2.09 -26.89
C PRO A 241 -13.00 2.19 -27.15
N ARG A 242 -12.34 3.30 -26.78
CA ARG A 242 -10.90 3.51 -27.00
C ARG A 242 -10.04 2.64 -26.11
N ILE A 243 -10.52 2.37 -24.88
CA ILE A 243 -9.80 1.54 -23.90
C ILE A 243 -10.45 0.16 -23.73
N GLY A 244 -11.75 0.06 -24.02
CA GLY A 244 -12.58 -1.13 -23.82
C GLY A 244 -13.42 -1.04 -22.55
N SER A 245 -14.53 -1.79 -22.54
CA SER A 245 -15.50 -1.78 -21.45
C SER A 245 -15.00 -2.54 -20.23
N GLY A 246 -15.24 -2.01 -19.03
CA GLY A 246 -14.95 -2.69 -17.77
C GLY A 246 -14.94 -1.76 -16.57
N LEU A 247 -15.25 -2.34 -15.41
CA LEU A 247 -15.12 -1.71 -14.09
C LEU A 247 -14.57 -2.75 -13.13
N VAL A 248 -13.47 -2.44 -12.45
CA VAL A 248 -12.83 -3.36 -11.52
C VAL A 248 -12.90 -2.80 -10.10
N PHE A 249 -13.29 -3.66 -9.17
CA PHE A 249 -13.23 -3.39 -7.74
C PHE A 249 -12.07 -4.17 -7.14
N VAL A 250 -11.11 -3.45 -6.55
CA VAL A 250 -9.89 -4.03 -5.97
C VAL A 250 -9.93 -3.90 -4.45
N PRO A 251 -9.95 -5.02 -3.71
CA PRO A 251 -9.87 -4.98 -2.25
C PRO A 251 -8.46 -4.60 -1.78
N THR A 252 -8.35 -3.94 -0.63
CA THR A 252 -7.06 -3.64 0.01
C THR A 252 -7.12 -3.78 1.53
N ASN A 253 -6.07 -4.33 2.11
CA ASN A 253 -5.87 -4.42 3.55
C ASN A 253 -5.22 -3.16 4.14
N PHE A 254 -4.40 -2.48 3.34
CA PHE A 254 -3.70 -1.26 3.76
C PHE A 254 -4.51 0.02 3.49
N GLY A 255 -5.61 -0.07 2.74
CA GLY A 255 -6.33 1.10 2.23
C GLY A 255 -7.14 1.90 3.25
N TRP A 256 -7.53 1.31 4.38
CA TRP A 256 -8.37 2.05 5.34
C TRP A 256 -7.67 3.32 5.87
N PRO A 257 -8.35 4.48 5.91
CA PRO A 257 -9.76 4.74 5.63
C PRO A 257 -10.08 5.14 4.16
N HIS A 258 -9.15 5.00 3.23
CA HIS A 258 -9.29 5.51 1.87
C HIS A 258 -10.18 4.62 1.00
N LEU A 259 -11.08 5.25 0.26
CA LEU A 259 -11.78 4.68 -0.88
C LEU A 259 -11.25 5.39 -2.13
N LEU A 260 -10.50 4.71 -2.99
CA LEU A 260 -9.92 5.33 -4.17
C LEU A 260 -10.77 5.00 -5.40
N VAL A 261 -10.91 5.96 -6.29
CA VAL A 261 -11.58 5.78 -7.58
C VAL A 261 -10.64 6.30 -8.66
N LEU A 262 -10.06 5.38 -9.41
CA LEU A 262 -9.32 5.68 -10.62
C LEU A 262 -10.32 6.16 -11.67
N HIS A 263 -10.13 7.36 -12.19
CA HIS A 263 -11.04 7.97 -13.16
C HIS A 263 -10.29 8.81 -14.21
N ALA A 264 -9.01 8.48 -14.43
CA ALA A 264 -8.21 9.17 -15.44
C ALA A 264 -8.80 8.99 -16.85
N PRO A 265 -8.75 10.01 -17.71
CA PRO A 265 -9.12 9.89 -19.12
C PRO A 265 -8.33 8.78 -19.80
N ASP A 266 -8.98 8.00 -20.66
CA ASP A 266 -8.39 6.86 -21.40
C ASP A 266 -7.92 5.70 -20.52
N TRP A 267 -8.45 5.60 -19.29
CA TRP A 267 -8.29 4.47 -18.38
C TRP A 267 -9.66 3.90 -18.02
N ARG A 268 -9.74 2.56 -17.83
CA ARG A 268 -10.93 1.96 -17.25
C ARG A 268 -11.07 2.39 -15.80
N PRO A 269 -12.26 2.68 -15.32
CA PRO A 269 -12.45 3.00 -13.91
C PRO A 269 -12.12 1.80 -13.02
N VAL A 270 -11.43 2.09 -11.91
CA VAL A 270 -11.14 1.12 -10.83
C VAL A 270 -11.59 1.72 -9.51
N VAL A 271 -12.27 0.91 -8.71
CA VAL A 271 -12.60 1.25 -7.33
C VAL A 271 -11.73 0.42 -6.40
N HIS A 272 -10.78 1.06 -5.74
CA HIS A 272 -9.90 0.43 -4.76
C HIS A 272 -10.45 0.70 -3.36
N TYR A 273 -10.90 -0.34 -2.68
CA TYR A 273 -11.69 -0.23 -1.46
C TYR A 273 -11.06 -1.01 -0.29
N PRO A 274 -11.15 -0.44 0.95
CA PRO A 274 -10.60 -1.10 2.11
C PRO A 274 -11.46 -2.28 2.52
N LEU A 275 -10.83 -3.41 2.84
CA LEU A 275 -11.48 -4.48 3.57
C LEU A 275 -11.82 -4.04 4.99
N GLY A 276 -12.97 -4.46 5.49
CA GLY A 276 -13.34 -4.24 6.89
C GLY A 276 -12.32 -4.91 7.81
N THR A 277 -11.64 -4.09 8.62
CA THR A 277 -10.66 -4.48 9.63
C THR A 277 -9.87 -5.75 9.35
N PRO A 278 -8.75 -5.67 8.64
CA PRO A 278 -7.77 -6.74 8.73
C PRO A 278 -6.92 -6.49 9.96
N GLU A 279 -6.81 -7.46 10.83
CA GLU A 279 -5.65 -7.56 11.68
C GLU A 279 -4.48 -8.03 10.81
N PRO A 280 -3.45 -7.20 10.55
CA PRO A 280 -2.20 -7.74 10.07
C PRO A 280 -1.59 -8.54 11.22
N ALA A 281 -1.66 -9.86 11.07
CA ALA A 281 -0.92 -10.84 11.86
C ALA A 281 -0.82 -10.58 13.37
N SER A 282 -1.75 -11.07 14.07
CA SER A 282 -1.87 -11.70 15.37
C SER A 282 -3.22 -11.31 15.95
N GLY A 283 -4.02 -12.33 16.21
CA GLY A 283 -5.28 -12.16 16.94
C GLY A 283 -5.05 -11.37 18.24
N PRO A 284 -6.12 -10.86 18.84
CA PRO A 284 -6.03 -10.05 20.04
C PRO A 284 -5.14 -10.76 21.05
N GLY A 285 -4.02 -10.12 21.41
CA GLY A 285 -3.11 -10.66 22.41
C GLY A 285 -3.91 -11.06 23.63
N SER A 286 -3.75 -12.27 24.13
CA SER A 286 -4.44 -12.66 25.36
C SER A 286 -4.06 -11.64 26.44
N VAL A 287 -4.98 -11.34 27.35
CA VAL A 287 -4.72 -10.44 28.49
C VAL A 287 -3.45 -10.92 29.24
N GLU A 288 -3.22 -12.22 29.30
CA GLU A 288 -2.02 -12.79 29.87
C GLU A 288 -0.74 -12.44 29.09
N LEU A 289 -0.76 -12.47 27.77
CA LEU A 289 0.39 -12.08 26.96
C LEU A 289 0.69 -10.58 27.10
N LEU A 290 -0.34 -9.76 27.17
CA LEU A 290 -0.21 -8.31 27.42
C LEU A 290 0.43 -8.08 28.80
N ARG A 291 -0.02 -8.80 29.85
CA ARG A 291 0.57 -8.75 31.18
C ARG A 291 2.06 -9.12 31.16
N LEU A 292 2.42 -10.21 30.46
CA LEU A 292 3.82 -10.64 30.31
C LEU A 292 4.68 -9.59 29.61
N ARG A 293 4.15 -8.91 28.58
CA ARG A 293 4.84 -7.82 27.87
C ARG A 293 5.09 -6.64 28.80
N MET A 294 4.08 -6.19 29.53
CA MET A 294 4.22 -5.09 30.48
C MET A 294 5.21 -5.42 31.59
N GLU A 295 5.11 -6.61 32.20
CA GLU A 295 6.07 -7.06 33.22
C GLU A 295 7.50 -7.15 32.67
N ALA A 296 7.67 -7.63 31.44
CA ALA A 296 8.98 -7.71 30.82
C ALA A 296 9.60 -6.31 30.67
N LEU A 297 8.83 -5.31 30.30
CA LEU A 297 9.32 -3.93 30.09
C LEU A 297 9.46 -3.13 31.41
N ALA A 298 8.79 -3.50 32.49
CA ALA A 298 8.86 -2.80 33.77
C ALA A 298 10.23 -2.90 34.50
N HIS A 299 11.16 -3.73 34.02
CA HIS A 299 12.46 -3.92 34.65
C HIS A 299 13.54 -3.03 34.03
N PRO A 300 14.28 -2.20 34.83
CA PRO A 300 15.24 -1.22 34.33
C PRO A 300 16.31 -1.83 33.43
N MET A 301 16.92 -2.96 33.77
CA MET A 301 17.94 -3.60 32.97
C MET A 301 17.38 -4.09 31.62
N ARG A 302 16.15 -4.63 31.60
CA ARG A 302 15.53 -5.07 30.35
C ARG A 302 15.20 -3.87 29.44
N MET A 303 14.83 -2.72 30.00
CA MET A 303 14.66 -1.48 29.19
C MET A 303 15.98 -1.03 28.59
N MET A 304 17.11 -1.14 29.32
CA MET A 304 18.43 -0.83 28.78
C MET A 304 18.82 -1.78 27.64
N LEU A 305 18.58 -3.08 27.82
CA LEU A 305 18.81 -4.08 26.78
C LEU A 305 17.93 -3.82 25.53
N CYS A 306 16.64 -3.48 25.73
CA CYS A 306 15.73 -3.11 24.65
C CYS A 306 16.25 -1.90 23.86
N ARG A 307 16.84 -0.89 24.51
CA ARG A 307 17.44 0.27 23.84
C ARG A 307 18.57 -0.14 22.86
N SER A 308 19.40 -1.10 23.25
CA SER A 308 20.45 -1.61 22.36
C SER A 308 19.85 -2.44 21.21
N LEU A 309 18.98 -3.40 21.56
CA LEU A 309 18.32 -4.32 20.64
C LEU A 309 17.38 -3.64 19.62
N ALA A 310 16.92 -2.43 19.92
CA ALA A 310 16.13 -1.60 19.00
C ALA A 310 16.99 -0.98 17.88
N ARG A 311 18.29 -0.80 18.12
CA ARG A 311 19.19 -0.11 17.18
C ARG A 311 19.88 -1.06 16.23
N ALA A 312 20.26 -2.26 16.71
CA ALA A 312 20.94 -3.27 15.93
C ALA A 312 20.79 -4.66 16.57
N PRO A 313 21.00 -5.74 15.80
CA PRO A 313 21.14 -7.08 16.36
C PRO A 313 22.40 -7.21 17.21
N TYR A 314 22.29 -7.87 18.36
CA TYR A 314 23.41 -8.13 19.28
C TYR A 314 23.44 -9.60 19.70
N THR A 315 24.64 -10.11 19.94
CA THR A 315 24.84 -11.37 20.65
C THR A 315 24.76 -11.17 22.15
N THR A 316 24.55 -12.25 22.89
CA THR A 316 24.55 -12.22 24.38
C THR A 316 25.87 -11.67 24.94
N SER A 317 26.99 -12.03 24.37
CA SER A 317 28.31 -11.57 24.83
C SER A 317 28.56 -10.09 24.57
N GLU A 318 28.13 -9.58 23.41
CA GLU A 318 28.20 -8.15 23.12
C GLU A 318 27.34 -7.33 24.07
N LEU A 319 26.12 -7.77 24.36
CA LEU A 319 25.27 -7.12 25.35
C LEU A 319 25.87 -7.14 26.75
N ALA A 320 26.50 -8.25 27.16
CA ALA A 320 27.19 -8.36 28.44
C ALA A 320 28.31 -7.31 28.56
N ASN A 321 29.13 -7.18 27.51
CA ASN A 321 30.19 -6.18 27.45
C ASN A 321 29.68 -4.74 27.45
N VAL A 322 28.66 -4.45 26.64
CA VAL A 322 28.10 -3.09 26.52
C VAL A 322 27.47 -2.61 27.83
N HIS A 323 26.84 -3.51 28.58
CA HIS A 323 26.10 -3.16 29.80
C HIS A 323 26.85 -3.46 31.10
N GLY A 324 28.07 -4.01 31.04
CA GLY A 324 28.89 -4.30 32.20
C GLY A 324 28.30 -5.37 33.14
N ILE A 325 27.53 -6.32 32.59
CA ILE A 325 26.91 -7.43 33.31
C ILE A 325 27.38 -8.79 32.75
N THR A 326 27.13 -9.86 33.46
CA THR A 326 27.55 -11.17 33.04
C THR A 326 26.70 -11.75 31.91
N ALA A 327 27.26 -12.58 31.02
CA ALA A 327 26.51 -13.24 29.97
C ALA A 327 25.33 -14.11 30.48
N PRO A 328 25.44 -14.83 31.63
CA PRO A 328 24.29 -15.50 32.23
C PRO A 328 23.16 -14.57 32.67
N GLU A 329 23.48 -13.36 33.16
CA GLU A 329 22.47 -12.36 33.51
C GLU A 329 21.75 -11.84 32.28
N VAL A 330 22.49 -11.50 31.20
CA VAL A 330 21.91 -11.13 29.92
C VAL A 330 21.00 -12.24 29.41
N SER A 331 21.45 -13.51 29.44
CA SER A 331 20.64 -14.65 29.01
C SER A 331 19.31 -14.78 29.76
N ARG A 332 19.32 -14.53 31.09
CA ARG A 332 18.09 -14.55 31.89
C ARG A 332 17.13 -13.42 31.49
N HIS A 333 17.63 -12.21 31.27
CA HIS A 333 16.82 -11.09 30.81
C HIS A 333 16.26 -11.31 29.40
N LEU A 334 17.08 -11.81 28.46
CA LEU A 334 16.65 -12.16 27.10
C LEU A 334 15.59 -13.27 27.10
N ALA A 335 15.70 -14.25 28.00
CA ALA A 335 14.68 -15.30 28.11
C ALA A 335 13.31 -14.74 28.51
N VAL A 336 13.26 -13.71 29.38
CA VAL A 336 12.01 -13.03 29.75
C VAL A 336 11.45 -12.25 28.56
N LEU A 337 12.27 -11.47 27.86
CA LEU A 337 11.85 -10.72 26.68
C LEU A 337 11.35 -11.66 25.54
N LYS A 338 12.05 -12.80 25.34
CA LYS A 338 11.66 -13.80 24.37
C LYS A 338 10.31 -14.46 24.71
N ARG A 339 10.10 -14.82 25.98
CA ARG A 339 8.83 -15.40 26.44
C ARG A 339 7.66 -14.43 26.28
N ALA A 340 7.90 -13.13 26.43
CA ALA A 340 6.93 -12.07 26.17
C ALA A 340 6.72 -11.78 24.67
N GLY A 341 7.45 -12.44 23.78
CA GLY A 341 7.37 -12.23 22.32
C GLY A 341 7.86 -10.86 21.88
N LEU A 342 8.77 -10.22 22.64
CA LEU A 342 9.27 -8.88 22.39
C LEU A 342 10.56 -8.85 21.56
N MET A 343 11.06 -10.02 21.12
CA MET A 343 12.33 -10.09 20.42
C MET A 343 12.42 -11.29 19.48
N HIS A 344 13.19 -11.10 18.41
CA HIS A 344 13.56 -12.16 17.48
C HIS A 344 14.99 -12.62 17.74
N THR A 345 15.26 -13.88 17.40
CA THR A 345 16.61 -14.44 17.45
C THR A 345 16.92 -15.06 16.08
N ARG A 346 17.96 -14.58 15.42
CA ARG A 346 18.48 -15.15 14.16
C ARG A 346 19.83 -15.80 14.41
N ARG A 347 20.11 -16.90 13.71
CA ARG A 347 21.45 -17.50 13.68
C ARG A 347 22.21 -16.96 12.50
N GLN A 348 23.42 -16.41 12.79
CA GLN A 348 24.38 -16.01 11.78
C GLN A 348 25.68 -16.78 12.02
N GLY A 349 25.89 -17.85 11.26
CA GLY A 349 26.95 -18.80 11.51
C GLY A 349 26.82 -19.48 12.89
N ARG A 350 27.83 -19.39 13.72
CA ARG A 350 27.86 -19.93 15.10
C ARG A 350 27.22 -19.01 16.15
N TYR A 351 26.84 -17.79 15.78
CA TYR A 351 26.33 -16.78 16.71
C TYR A 351 24.81 -16.69 16.66
N ALA A 352 24.18 -16.52 17.83
CA ALA A 352 22.80 -16.16 17.96
C ALA A 352 22.71 -14.63 18.14
N GLN A 353 22.12 -13.95 17.20
CA GLN A 353 21.84 -12.52 17.27
C GLN A 353 20.40 -12.27 17.70
N HIS A 354 20.22 -11.33 18.60
CA HIS A 354 18.96 -10.93 19.19
C HIS A 354 18.61 -9.52 18.73
N GLN A 355 17.35 -9.27 18.39
CA GLN A 355 16.84 -7.98 17.97
C GLN A 355 15.47 -7.76 18.59
N LEU A 356 15.14 -6.53 18.98
CA LEU A 356 13.82 -6.16 19.49
C LEU A 356 12.78 -6.20 18.36
N ASP A 357 11.60 -6.73 18.66
CA ASP A 357 10.44 -6.64 17.78
C ASP A 357 9.73 -5.30 18.02
N LEU A 358 10.12 -4.29 17.25
CA LEU A 358 9.56 -2.94 17.36
C LEU A 358 8.07 -2.91 17.02
N GLY A 359 7.60 -3.77 16.10
CA GLY A 359 6.19 -3.88 15.75
C GLY A 359 5.35 -4.34 16.94
N THR A 360 5.81 -5.38 17.64
CA THR A 360 5.14 -5.85 18.85
C THR A 360 5.16 -4.79 19.96
N VAL A 361 6.28 -4.09 20.15
CA VAL A 361 6.36 -3.00 21.15
C VAL A 361 5.40 -1.85 20.82
N ALA A 362 5.32 -1.46 19.54
CA ALA A 362 4.42 -0.38 19.09
C ALA A 362 2.93 -0.71 19.33
N ARG A 363 2.55 -2.00 19.29
CA ARG A 363 1.16 -2.46 19.50
C ARG A 363 0.73 -2.49 20.98
N ILE A 364 1.61 -2.50 21.93
CA ILE A 364 1.26 -2.71 23.35
C ILE A 364 0.16 -1.75 23.83
N GLY A 365 0.21 -0.48 23.39
CA GLY A 365 -0.82 0.51 23.75
C GLY A 365 -2.20 0.16 23.19
N SER A 366 -2.26 -0.22 21.91
CA SER A 366 -3.52 -0.65 21.26
C SER A 366 -4.04 -1.95 21.86
N ASP A 367 -3.17 -2.94 22.05
CA ASP A 367 -3.53 -4.23 22.70
C ASP A 367 -4.08 -4.02 24.13
N PHE A 368 -3.54 -3.03 24.85
CA PHE A 368 -4.01 -2.66 26.19
C PHE A 368 -5.41 -2.04 26.13
N ILE A 369 -5.64 -1.06 25.25
CA ILE A 369 -6.94 -0.41 25.08
C ILE A 369 -7.99 -1.45 24.68
N GLU A 370 -7.69 -2.32 23.74
CA GLU A 370 -8.58 -3.41 23.34
C GLU A 370 -8.87 -4.38 24.49
N GLY A 371 -7.85 -4.70 25.29
CA GLY A 371 -7.99 -5.60 26.44
C GLY A 371 -8.89 -5.05 27.56
N ILE A 372 -8.87 -3.74 27.79
CA ILE A 372 -9.70 -3.11 28.83
C ILE A 372 -11.12 -2.77 28.35
N LEU A 373 -11.35 -2.67 27.02
CA LEU A 373 -12.66 -2.36 26.44
C LEU A 373 -13.49 -3.61 26.11
N ARG A 374 -12.90 -4.80 26.21
CA ARG A 374 -13.60 -6.08 26.09
C ARG A 374 -14.43 -6.39 27.31
#